data_ed8917ea82e68635be3fce0a4c1ec1a3
#
_entry.id   ed8917ea82e68635be3fce0a4c1ec1a3
#
_cell.length_a   1.000
_cell.length_b   1.000
_cell.length_c   1.000
_cell.angle_alpha   90.00
_cell.angle_beta   90.00
_cell.angle_gamma   90.00
#
_symmetry.space_group_name_H-M   'P 1'
#
loop_
_entity.id
_entity.type
_entity.pdbx_description
1 polymer ?
#
loop_
_entity_poly.entity_id
_entity_poly.type
_entity_poly.pdbx_seq_one_letter_code
_entity_poly.pdbx_strand_id
1 'polypeptide(L)'
;GSCALPFMLGPTKLGFTDAYFEAASGLTTTGATVITNLDQLPRSLLFYRQSLCFLGGMGIVILAIAILPMLRIGGSQLFRAETTGPVKDTKLTPRIAETARALWLVYVGLNAACALSFWLGGMTLLDAIGHAFSAVATGGFSTHDASIGYYDSPLLEALCILFMFLGGINFALHFVAWKRATGGPYFRDSELKAYFAIALAVSAVVAFDVSAHGVFPGF
;
A
#
# COMPACT_ATOMS: atom_id res chain seq x y z
N GLY A 1 12.72 2.72 -16.95
CA GLY A 1 12.84 3.86 -17.83
C GLY A 1 11.56 4.54 -18.26
N SER A 2 10.58 3.84 -18.87
CA SER A 2 9.41 4.47 -19.51
C SER A 2 8.53 5.30 -18.53
N CYS A 3 8.43 4.90 -17.28
CA CYS A 3 7.66 5.64 -16.27
C CYS A 3 8.25 7.01 -15.90
N ALA A 4 9.50 7.31 -16.25
CA ALA A 4 10.10 8.61 -16.04
C ALA A 4 9.69 9.65 -17.10
N LEU A 5 9.26 9.20 -18.30
CA LEU A 5 8.96 10.09 -19.42
C LEU A 5 7.92 11.17 -19.11
N PRO A 6 6.80 10.91 -18.42
CA PRO A 6 5.83 11.96 -18.10
C PRO A 6 6.41 13.08 -17.20
N PHE A 7 7.39 12.77 -16.35
CA PHE A 7 8.07 13.76 -15.52
C PHE A 7 9.11 14.56 -16.31
N MET A 8 9.72 13.98 -17.33
CA MET A 8 10.69 14.68 -18.19
C MET A 8 10.02 15.56 -19.22
N LEU A 9 8.96 15.05 -19.87
CA LEU A 9 8.30 15.72 -20.99
C LEU A 9 7.10 16.57 -20.55
N GLY A 10 6.62 16.34 -19.33
CA GLY A 10 5.48 17.04 -18.74
C GLY A 10 5.85 18.42 -18.17
N PRO A 11 4.93 19.03 -17.44
CA PRO A 11 5.11 20.38 -16.86
C PRO A 11 6.29 20.51 -15.91
N THR A 12 6.68 19.43 -15.23
CA THR A 12 7.79 19.42 -14.27
C THR A 12 9.17 19.54 -14.94
N LYS A 13 9.28 19.11 -16.21
CA LYS A 13 10.55 19.15 -16.98
C LYS A 13 11.78 18.68 -16.18
N LEU A 14 11.62 17.65 -15.38
CA LEU A 14 12.69 17.12 -14.54
C LEU A 14 13.84 16.58 -15.38
N GLY A 15 15.06 16.70 -14.87
CA GLY A 15 16.22 15.99 -15.42
C GLY A 15 16.01 14.47 -15.35
N PHE A 16 16.76 13.72 -16.15
CA PHE A 16 16.59 12.26 -16.23
C PHE A 16 16.72 11.59 -14.85
N THR A 17 17.69 12.01 -14.05
CA THR A 17 17.95 11.43 -12.72
C THR A 17 16.76 11.63 -11.78
N ASP A 18 16.24 12.86 -11.71
CA ASP A 18 15.11 13.22 -10.83
C ASP A 18 13.81 12.56 -11.30
N ALA A 19 13.58 12.54 -12.60
CA ALA A 19 12.42 11.87 -13.20
C ALA A 19 12.46 10.34 -12.97
N TYR A 20 13.66 9.75 -13.06
CA TYR A 20 13.84 8.33 -12.76
C TYR A 20 13.63 8.02 -11.27
N PHE A 21 14.17 8.88 -10.39
CA PHE A 21 13.98 8.77 -8.94
C PHE A 21 12.50 8.84 -8.57
N GLU A 22 11.76 9.82 -9.08
CA GLU A 22 10.32 9.99 -8.83
C GLU A 22 9.52 8.77 -9.31
N ALA A 23 9.81 8.28 -10.52
CA ALA A 23 9.16 7.09 -11.06
C ALA A 23 9.49 5.81 -10.27
N ALA A 24 10.75 5.65 -9.87
CA ALA A 24 11.19 4.52 -9.06
C ALA A 24 10.54 4.55 -7.68
N SER A 25 10.54 5.72 -7.03
CA SER A 25 9.90 5.94 -5.73
C SER A 25 8.41 5.60 -5.75
N GLY A 26 7.68 6.01 -6.80
CA GLY A 26 6.28 5.64 -6.97
C GLY A 26 6.09 4.14 -7.14
N LEU A 27 6.85 3.50 -8.06
CA LEU A 27 6.71 2.07 -8.35
C LEU A 27 7.18 1.15 -7.21
N THR A 28 8.11 1.60 -6.39
CA THR A 28 8.55 0.85 -5.20
C THR A 28 7.75 1.20 -3.96
N THR A 29 6.72 2.04 -4.11
CA THR A 29 5.89 2.55 -3.01
C THR A 29 6.70 3.17 -1.87
N THR A 30 7.81 3.84 -2.21
CA THR A 30 8.72 4.47 -1.23
C THR A 30 8.19 5.83 -0.76
N GLY A 31 7.55 6.60 -1.66
CA GLY A 31 6.97 7.91 -1.35
C GLY A 31 7.95 9.08 -1.24
N ALA A 32 9.24 8.84 -1.43
CA ALA A 32 10.23 9.92 -1.48
C ALA A 32 10.04 10.73 -2.77
N THR A 33 10.08 12.07 -2.68
CA THR A 33 9.83 12.96 -3.82
C THR A 33 10.86 14.08 -3.90
N VAL A 34 11.20 14.44 -5.14
CA VAL A 34 11.99 15.64 -5.47
C VAL A 34 11.10 16.76 -6.02
N ILE A 35 9.82 16.48 -6.23
CA ILE A 35 8.86 17.45 -6.75
C ILE A 35 8.30 18.25 -5.58
N THR A 36 8.32 19.58 -5.73
CA THR A 36 7.73 20.55 -4.82
C THR A 36 6.64 21.34 -5.53
N ASN A 37 5.83 22.09 -4.78
CA ASN A 37 4.70 22.87 -5.29
C ASN A 37 3.67 21.98 -6.01
N LEU A 38 3.29 20.88 -5.39
CA LEU A 38 2.32 19.92 -5.94
C LEU A 38 0.98 20.56 -6.25
N ASP A 39 0.54 21.51 -5.43
CA ASP A 39 -0.73 22.22 -5.58
C ASP A 39 -0.85 23.03 -6.89
N GLN A 40 0.29 23.34 -7.53
CA GLN A 40 0.33 24.06 -8.81
C GLN A 40 0.45 23.13 -10.03
N LEU A 41 0.63 21.82 -9.81
CA LEU A 41 0.81 20.87 -10.89
C LEU A 41 -0.54 20.44 -11.49
N PRO A 42 -0.54 20.08 -12.78
CA PRO A 42 -1.73 19.51 -13.40
C PRO A 42 -2.19 18.24 -12.69
N ARG A 43 -3.50 18.16 -12.48
CA ARG A 43 -4.13 16.99 -11.82
C ARG A 43 -3.80 15.65 -12.49
N SER A 44 -3.58 15.66 -13.81
CA SER A 44 -3.20 14.46 -14.56
C SER A 44 -1.83 13.92 -14.14
N LEU A 45 -0.86 14.78 -13.86
CA LEU A 45 0.46 14.38 -13.41
C LEU A 45 0.42 13.88 -11.96
N LEU A 46 -0.35 14.56 -11.10
CA LEU A 46 -0.56 14.12 -9.72
C LEU A 46 -1.24 12.74 -9.68
N PHE A 47 -2.27 12.55 -10.49
CA PHE A 47 -2.93 11.25 -10.59
C PHE A 47 -2.01 10.15 -11.15
N TYR A 48 -1.16 10.51 -12.11
CA TYR A 48 -0.13 9.58 -12.64
C TYR A 48 0.82 9.12 -11.54
N ARG A 49 1.33 10.04 -10.69
CA ARG A 49 2.19 9.71 -9.53
C ARG A 49 1.50 8.69 -8.61
N GLN A 50 0.25 8.95 -8.25
CA GLN A 50 -0.53 8.05 -7.41
C GLN A 50 -0.76 6.68 -8.06
N SER A 51 -1.00 6.67 -9.38
CA SER A 51 -1.17 5.43 -10.14
C SER A 51 0.09 4.56 -10.14
N LEU A 52 1.29 5.16 -10.07
CA LEU A 52 2.53 4.40 -9.91
C LEU A 52 2.56 3.65 -8.57
N CYS A 53 2.12 4.27 -7.47
CA CYS A 53 2.00 3.60 -6.17
C CYS A 53 0.98 2.45 -6.22
N PHE A 54 -0.17 2.66 -6.86
CA PHE A 54 -1.17 1.60 -7.03
C PHE A 54 -0.62 0.39 -7.79
N LEU A 55 0.06 0.64 -8.92
CA LEU A 55 0.67 -0.41 -9.73
C LEU A 55 1.82 -1.09 -8.99
N GLY A 56 2.62 -0.33 -8.26
CA GLY A 56 3.73 -0.85 -7.45
C GLY A 56 3.26 -1.76 -6.32
N GLY A 57 2.27 -1.33 -5.54
CA GLY A 57 1.68 -2.12 -4.48
C GLY A 57 1.08 -3.43 -4.97
N MET A 58 0.37 -3.38 -6.10
CA MET A 58 -0.16 -4.58 -6.77
C MET A 58 0.97 -5.47 -7.30
N GLY A 59 2.02 -4.90 -7.87
CA GLY A 59 3.17 -5.63 -8.41
C GLY A 59 3.88 -6.47 -7.35
N ILE A 60 4.08 -5.92 -6.15
CA ILE A 60 4.70 -6.61 -5.02
C ILE A 60 3.84 -7.79 -4.57
N VAL A 61 2.51 -7.62 -4.48
CA VAL A 61 1.57 -8.71 -4.11
C VAL A 61 1.64 -9.87 -5.11
N ILE A 62 1.63 -9.56 -6.42
CA ILE A 62 1.71 -10.60 -7.47
C ILE A 62 3.09 -11.28 -7.44
N LEU A 63 4.15 -10.51 -7.29
CA LEU A 63 5.53 -11.02 -7.24
C LEU A 63 5.73 -11.96 -6.04
N ALA A 64 5.23 -11.59 -4.87
CA ALA A 64 5.30 -12.43 -3.68
C ALA A 64 4.62 -13.79 -3.92
N ILE A 65 3.43 -13.82 -4.53
CA ILE A 65 2.71 -15.05 -4.83
C ILE A 65 3.46 -15.91 -5.85
N ALA A 66 4.08 -15.29 -6.84
CA ALA A 66 4.83 -16.02 -7.87
C ALA A 66 6.16 -16.59 -7.34
N ILE A 67 6.86 -15.85 -6.47
CA ILE A 67 8.19 -16.21 -5.99
C ILE A 67 8.15 -17.11 -4.75
N LEU A 68 7.26 -16.90 -3.79
CA LEU A 68 7.19 -17.69 -2.56
C LEU A 68 7.11 -19.20 -2.80
N PRO A 69 6.28 -19.71 -3.75
CA PRO A 69 6.27 -21.13 -4.09
C PRO A 69 7.58 -21.64 -4.72
N MET A 70 8.27 -20.78 -5.50
CA MET A 70 9.54 -21.11 -6.15
C MET A 70 10.69 -21.21 -5.16
N LEU A 71 10.71 -20.35 -4.15
CA LEU A 71 11.74 -20.34 -3.09
C LEU A 71 11.56 -21.49 -2.07
N ARG A 72 10.47 -22.25 -2.14
CA ARG A 72 10.13 -23.31 -1.19
C ARG A 72 10.17 -22.86 0.28
N ILE A 73 10.05 -21.59 0.55
CA ILE A 73 10.05 -21.00 1.89
C ILE A 73 8.61 -21.02 2.40
N GLY A 74 8.36 -21.84 3.40
CA GLY A 74 7.09 -21.89 4.14
C GLY A 74 6.02 -22.79 3.53
N GLY A 75 5.82 -23.96 4.10
CA GLY A 75 4.61 -24.76 3.97
C GLY A 75 4.57 -25.86 2.92
N SER A 76 5.45 -25.88 1.92
CA SER A 76 5.42 -26.95 0.91
C SER A 76 5.95 -28.30 1.44
N GLN A 77 6.73 -28.30 2.50
CA GLN A 77 7.21 -29.54 3.13
C GLN A 77 6.11 -30.23 3.95
N LEU A 78 5.22 -29.48 4.60
CA LEU A 78 4.08 -30.06 5.32
C LEU A 78 3.06 -30.69 4.35
N PHE A 79 2.84 -30.08 3.18
CA PHE A 79 1.91 -30.62 2.16
C PHE A 79 2.48 -31.84 1.41
N ARG A 80 3.82 -31.97 1.32
CA ARG A 80 4.47 -33.15 0.71
C ARG A 80 4.46 -34.38 1.63
N ALA A 81 4.37 -34.19 2.92
CA ALA A 81 4.29 -35.27 3.88
C ALA A 81 2.94 -35.99 3.88
N GLU A 82 1.87 -35.35 3.42
CA GLU A 82 0.51 -35.91 3.42
C GLU A 82 0.03 -36.44 2.05
N THR A 83 0.78 -36.19 0.96
CA THR A 83 0.42 -36.68 -0.37
C THR A 83 1.52 -37.57 -0.96
N THR A 84 1.48 -38.84 -0.65
CA THR A 84 2.21 -39.89 -1.34
C THR A 84 1.58 -40.15 -2.71
N GLY A 85 2.12 -39.51 -3.77
CA GLY A 85 1.72 -39.74 -5.16
C GLY A 85 2.51 -38.86 -6.14
N PRO A 86 2.73 -39.30 -7.39
CA PRO A 86 3.42 -38.51 -8.40
C PRO A 86 2.49 -37.37 -8.85
N VAL A 87 2.56 -36.22 -8.16
CA VAL A 87 1.82 -35.01 -8.53
C VAL A 87 2.54 -34.39 -9.73
N LYS A 88 1.93 -34.49 -10.89
CA LYS A 88 2.38 -33.81 -12.10
C LYS A 88 2.40 -32.28 -11.84
N ASP A 89 3.52 -31.63 -12.18
CA ASP A 89 3.78 -30.18 -11.99
C ASP A 89 2.73 -29.25 -12.66
N THR A 90 1.86 -29.78 -13.49
CA THR A 90 0.80 -29.06 -14.22
C THR A 90 -0.33 -28.51 -13.35
N LYS A 91 -0.44 -28.88 -12.07
CA LYS A 91 -1.52 -28.40 -11.17
C LYS A 91 -1.15 -27.18 -10.29
N LEU A 92 0.10 -26.75 -10.30
CA LEU A 92 0.54 -25.57 -9.51
C LEU A 92 0.12 -24.25 -10.16
N THR A 93 0.16 -24.17 -11.48
CA THR A 93 -0.13 -22.94 -12.25
C THR A 93 -1.57 -22.41 -12.06
N PRO A 94 -2.63 -23.23 -12.14
CA PRO A 94 -3.99 -22.75 -11.91
C PRO A 94 -4.22 -22.23 -10.49
N ARG A 95 -3.67 -22.88 -9.47
CA ARG A 95 -3.79 -22.45 -8.07
C ARG A 95 -3.09 -21.12 -7.80
N ILE A 96 -1.92 -20.91 -8.41
CA ILE A 96 -1.19 -19.63 -8.30
C ILE A 96 -2.02 -18.50 -8.91
N ALA A 97 -2.58 -18.70 -10.09
CA ALA A 97 -3.41 -17.70 -10.76
C ALA A 97 -4.70 -17.38 -9.99
N GLU A 98 -5.35 -18.40 -9.42
CA GLU A 98 -6.55 -18.20 -8.58
C GLU A 98 -6.22 -17.41 -7.31
N THR A 99 -5.11 -17.74 -6.65
CA THR A 99 -4.65 -17.02 -5.46
C THR A 99 -4.30 -15.57 -5.80
N ALA A 100 -3.56 -15.35 -6.88
CA ALA A 100 -3.20 -14.02 -7.36
C ALA A 100 -4.46 -13.17 -7.65
N ARG A 101 -5.45 -13.75 -8.34
CA ARG A 101 -6.73 -13.08 -8.62
C ARG A 101 -7.47 -12.72 -7.34
N ALA A 102 -7.50 -13.61 -6.38
CA ALA A 102 -8.18 -13.37 -5.11
C ALA A 102 -7.53 -12.25 -4.30
N LEU A 103 -6.20 -12.22 -4.21
CA LEU A 103 -5.47 -11.16 -3.53
C LEU A 103 -5.58 -9.82 -4.27
N TRP A 104 -5.61 -9.85 -5.61
CA TRP A 104 -5.87 -8.66 -6.41
C TRP A 104 -7.25 -8.06 -6.12
N LEU A 105 -8.29 -8.91 -6.01
CA LEU A 105 -9.63 -8.45 -5.65
C LEU A 105 -9.69 -7.84 -4.25
N VAL A 106 -8.96 -8.40 -3.28
CA VAL A 106 -8.84 -7.83 -1.93
C VAL A 106 -8.15 -6.46 -2.01
N TYR A 107 -7.05 -6.35 -2.75
CA TYR A 107 -6.32 -5.09 -2.92
C TYR A 107 -7.19 -3.99 -3.55
N VAL A 108 -7.87 -4.31 -4.65
CA VAL A 108 -8.78 -3.36 -5.32
C VAL A 108 -9.97 -3.01 -4.42
N GLY A 109 -10.52 -3.99 -3.72
CA GLY A 109 -11.61 -3.78 -2.76
C GLY A 109 -11.21 -2.84 -1.63
N LEU A 110 -10.00 -3.01 -1.08
CA LEU A 110 -9.46 -2.11 -0.04
C LEU A 110 -9.28 -0.68 -0.58
N ASN A 111 -8.71 -0.55 -1.79
CA ASN A 111 -8.56 0.75 -2.44
C ASN A 111 -9.91 1.44 -2.68
N ALA A 112 -10.91 0.70 -3.15
CA ALA A 112 -12.25 1.23 -3.38
C ALA A 112 -12.92 1.67 -2.07
N ALA A 113 -12.81 0.89 -1.01
CA ALA A 113 -13.32 1.24 0.32
C ALA A 113 -12.62 2.48 0.88
N CYS A 114 -11.30 2.57 0.74
CA CYS A 114 -10.51 3.72 1.15
C CYS A 114 -10.92 4.99 0.40
N ALA A 115 -10.99 4.92 -0.94
CA ALA A 115 -11.39 6.03 -1.78
C ALA A 115 -12.80 6.52 -1.45
N LEU A 116 -13.75 5.60 -1.24
CA LEU A 116 -15.11 5.94 -0.83
C LEU A 116 -15.13 6.64 0.53
N SER A 117 -14.36 6.13 1.50
CA SER A 117 -14.26 6.73 2.83
C SER A 117 -13.66 8.14 2.79
N PHE A 118 -12.62 8.37 2.00
CA PHE A 118 -12.02 9.68 1.82
C PHE A 118 -12.97 10.66 1.10
N TRP A 119 -13.67 10.18 0.08
CA TRP A 119 -14.65 11.00 -0.62
C TRP A 119 -15.82 11.41 0.28
N LEU A 120 -16.36 10.49 1.07
CA LEU A 120 -17.39 10.78 2.07
C LEU A 120 -16.85 11.67 3.20
N GLY A 121 -15.56 11.63 3.49
CA GLY A 121 -14.87 12.50 4.44
C GLY A 121 -14.64 13.93 3.93
N GLY A 122 -14.99 14.24 2.65
CA GLY A 122 -14.95 15.58 2.07
C GLY A 122 -13.82 15.83 1.07
N MET A 123 -13.02 14.81 0.69
CA MET A 123 -12.04 14.94 -0.39
C MET A 123 -12.72 15.04 -1.75
N THR A 124 -12.07 15.70 -2.72
CA THR A 124 -12.49 15.59 -4.12
C THR A 124 -12.33 14.15 -4.60
N LEU A 125 -13.13 13.74 -5.57
CA LEU A 125 -13.06 12.33 -6.06
C LEU A 125 -11.66 11.95 -6.54
N LEU A 126 -10.96 12.85 -7.21
CA LEU A 126 -9.61 12.61 -7.71
C LEU A 126 -8.61 12.44 -6.56
N ASP A 127 -8.69 13.33 -5.56
CA ASP A 127 -7.82 13.25 -4.39
C ASP A 127 -8.11 12.01 -3.56
N ALA A 128 -9.39 11.66 -3.39
CA ALA A 128 -9.81 10.47 -2.66
C ALA A 128 -9.25 9.19 -3.29
N ILE A 129 -9.33 9.05 -4.62
CA ILE A 129 -8.76 7.91 -5.35
C ILE A 129 -7.23 7.93 -5.24
N GLY A 130 -6.61 9.09 -5.48
CA GLY A 130 -5.15 9.22 -5.42
C GLY A 130 -4.59 8.88 -4.04
N HIS A 131 -5.14 9.46 -2.98
CA HIS A 131 -4.70 9.16 -1.61
C HIS A 131 -5.00 7.71 -1.21
N ALA A 132 -6.10 7.12 -1.70
CA ALA A 132 -6.37 5.70 -1.46
C ALA A 132 -5.29 4.80 -2.08
N PHE A 133 -4.86 5.10 -3.31
CA PHE A 133 -3.76 4.39 -3.98
C PHE A 133 -2.47 4.42 -3.16
N SER A 134 -2.15 5.59 -2.61
CA SER A 134 -0.98 5.79 -1.78
C SER A 134 -1.11 5.16 -0.39
N ALA A 135 -2.26 5.32 0.27
CA ALA A 135 -2.49 4.82 1.62
C ALA A 135 -2.49 3.28 1.68
N VAL A 136 -3.23 2.62 0.79
CA VAL A 136 -3.32 1.15 0.77
C VAL A 136 -2.02 0.49 0.30
N ALA A 137 -1.30 1.13 -0.63
CA ALA A 137 0.03 0.68 -1.04
C ALA A 137 1.13 1.08 -0.03
N THR A 138 0.80 1.80 1.05
CA THR A 138 1.77 2.37 2.01
C THR A 138 2.86 3.19 1.34
N GLY A 139 2.48 3.90 0.25
CA GLY A 139 3.42 4.59 -0.64
C GLY A 139 3.82 5.99 -0.18
N GLY A 140 2.93 6.73 0.48
CA GLY A 140 3.21 8.06 1.03
C GLY A 140 3.12 9.24 0.06
N PHE A 141 2.89 9.05 -1.22
CA PHE A 141 2.65 10.15 -2.16
C PHE A 141 1.31 10.84 -1.88
N SER A 142 1.29 12.16 -2.03
CA SER A 142 0.10 12.99 -1.93
C SER A 142 -0.10 13.84 -3.19
N THR A 143 -1.30 14.39 -3.35
CA THR A 143 -1.64 15.39 -4.35
C THR A 143 -1.39 16.82 -3.86
N HIS A 144 -1.07 16.98 -2.58
CA HIS A 144 -0.81 18.27 -1.92
C HIS A 144 0.53 18.27 -1.19
N ASP A 145 1.22 19.41 -1.13
CA ASP A 145 2.50 19.54 -0.44
C ASP A 145 2.37 19.29 1.08
N ALA A 146 1.25 19.69 1.68
CA ALA A 146 0.94 19.44 3.10
C ALA A 146 0.41 18.00 3.35
N SER A 147 0.37 17.13 2.33
CA SER A 147 -0.14 15.77 2.44
C SER A 147 -1.58 15.73 2.99
N ILE A 148 -1.91 14.78 3.86
CA ILE A 148 -3.23 14.68 4.51
C ILE A 148 -3.54 15.90 5.37
N GLY A 149 -2.53 16.56 5.92
CA GLY A 149 -2.69 17.79 6.70
C GLY A 149 -3.32 18.95 5.92
N TYR A 150 -3.31 18.90 4.57
CA TYR A 150 -4.01 19.88 3.73
C TYR A 150 -5.51 20.00 4.05
N TYR A 151 -6.14 18.91 4.47
CA TYR A 151 -7.58 18.86 4.73
C TYR A 151 -7.98 19.32 6.13
N ASP A 152 -7.01 19.48 7.04
CA ASP A 152 -7.23 19.89 8.44
C ASP A 152 -8.42 19.14 9.09
N SER A 153 -8.46 17.81 8.89
CA SER A 153 -9.58 16.97 9.30
C SER A 153 -9.09 15.74 10.06
N PRO A 154 -9.30 15.68 11.37
CA PRO A 154 -8.94 14.52 12.19
C PRO A 154 -9.59 13.21 11.72
N LEU A 155 -10.79 13.31 11.10
CA LEU A 155 -11.45 12.14 10.52
C LEU A 155 -10.66 11.57 9.34
N LEU A 156 -10.18 12.43 8.43
CA LEU A 156 -9.39 11.99 7.28
C LEU A 156 -8.02 11.45 7.70
N GLU A 157 -7.41 12.03 8.71
CA GLU A 157 -6.17 11.52 9.30
C GLU A 157 -6.37 10.13 9.91
N ALA A 158 -7.43 9.95 10.71
CA ALA A 158 -7.76 8.65 11.31
C ALA A 158 -8.08 7.59 10.26
N LEU A 159 -8.82 7.94 9.21
CA LEU A 159 -9.10 7.05 8.08
C LEU A 159 -7.81 6.67 7.33
N CYS A 160 -6.91 7.65 7.11
CA CYS A 160 -5.63 7.38 6.47
C CYS A 160 -4.79 6.38 7.29
N ILE A 161 -4.65 6.61 8.59
CA ILE A 161 -3.95 5.70 9.52
C ILE A 161 -4.57 4.30 9.46
N LEU A 162 -5.89 4.20 9.50
CA LEU A 162 -6.60 2.92 9.44
C LEU A 162 -6.27 2.17 8.14
N PHE A 163 -6.39 2.83 6.97
CA PHE A 163 -6.15 2.15 5.70
C PHE A 163 -4.67 1.87 5.43
N MET A 164 -3.75 2.69 5.90
CA MET A 164 -2.31 2.40 5.90
C MET A 164 -2.02 1.16 6.75
N PHE A 165 -2.62 1.07 7.94
CA PHE A 165 -2.48 -0.08 8.81
C PHE A 165 -3.04 -1.35 8.16
N LEU A 166 -4.24 -1.28 7.56
CA LEU A 166 -4.83 -2.40 6.83
C LEU A 166 -3.99 -2.79 5.60
N GLY A 167 -3.44 -1.83 4.88
CA GLY A 167 -2.56 -2.07 3.72
C GLY A 167 -1.24 -2.78 4.10
N GLY A 168 -0.73 -2.55 5.32
CA GLY A 168 0.46 -3.22 5.84
C GLY A 168 0.23 -4.65 6.35
N ILE A 169 -1.03 -5.09 6.50
CA ILE A 169 -1.35 -6.46 6.88
C ILE A 169 -1.16 -7.41 5.69
N ASN A 170 -0.70 -8.62 5.97
CA ASN A 170 -0.57 -9.67 4.97
C ASN A 170 -1.89 -9.91 4.22
N PHE A 171 -1.90 -9.67 2.90
CA PHE A 171 -3.12 -9.78 2.07
C PHE A 171 -3.74 -11.18 2.07
N ALA A 172 -2.94 -12.23 2.28
CA ALA A 172 -3.45 -13.59 2.43
C ALA A 172 -4.36 -13.71 3.66
N LEU A 173 -4.06 -12.98 4.73
CA LEU A 173 -4.87 -12.96 5.94
C LEU A 173 -6.25 -12.31 5.69
N HIS A 174 -6.28 -11.19 4.96
CA HIS A 174 -7.54 -10.57 4.52
C HIS A 174 -8.39 -11.54 3.70
N PHE A 175 -7.76 -12.25 2.75
CA PHE A 175 -8.45 -13.24 1.92
C PHE A 175 -9.05 -14.38 2.75
N VAL A 176 -8.30 -14.93 3.71
CA VAL A 176 -8.80 -16.00 4.60
C VAL A 176 -9.93 -15.50 5.48
N ALA A 177 -9.81 -14.30 6.03
CA ALA A 177 -10.85 -13.68 6.85
C ALA A 177 -12.14 -13.45 6.04
N TRP A 178 -12.00 -12.91 4.81
CA TRP A 178 -13.12 -12.70 3.90
C TRP A 178 -13.80 -14.02 3.52
N LYS A 179 -13.03 -15.03 3.12
CA LYS A 179 -13.57 -16.35 2.74
C LYS A 179 -14.30 -17.05 3.89
N ARG A 180 -13.84 -16.86 5.12
CA ARG A 180 -14.46 -17.43 6.32
C ARG A 180 -15.57 -16.58 6.90
N ALA A 181 -15.75 -15.35 6.40
CA ALA A 181 -16.66 -14.33 6.94
C ALA A 181 -16.50 -14.14 8.48
N THR A 182 -15.27 -14.26 8.99
CA THR A 182 -14.97 -14.15 10.43
C THR A 182 -13.69 -13.37 10.67
N GLY A 183 -13.63 -12.60 11.77
CA GLY A 183 -12.41 -11.92 12.22
C GLY A 183 -11.41 -12.83 12.95
N GLY A 184 -11.75 -14.09 13.19
CA GLY A 184 -10.93 -15.03 13.95
C GLY A 184 -9.48 -15.19 13.45
N PRO A 185 -9.22 -15.24 12.14
CA PRO A 185 -7.86 -15.33 11.60
C PRO A 185 -6.94 -14.21 12.07
N TYR A 186 -7.44 -12.97 12.16
CA TYR A 186 -6.62 -11.82 12.59
C TYR A 186 -6.12 -11.98 14.04
N PHE A 187 -6.96 -12.46 14.94
CA PHE A 187 -6.59 -12.61 16.35
C PHE A 187 -5.64 -13.80 16.61
N ARG A 188 -5.56 -14.75 15.70
CA ARG A 188 -4.68 -15.93 15.83
C ARG A 188 -3.34 -15.75 15.14
N ASP A 189 -3.21 -14.77 14.27
CA ASP A 189 -2.00 -14.54 13.50
C ASP A 189 -0.91 -13.88 14.35
N SER A 190 0.27 -14.47 14.39
CA SER A 190 1.41 -13.98 15.16
C SER A 190 2.11 -12.82 14.47
N GLU A 191 2.09 -12.79 13.12
CA GLU A 191 2.68 -11.72 12.32
C GLU A 191 1.91 -10.42 12.54
N LEU A 192 0.58 -10.48 12.51
CA LEU A 192 -0.26 -9.31 12.79
C LEU A 192 -0.07 -8.78 14.22
N LYS A 193 0.05 -9.66 15.21
CA LYS A 193 0.31 -9.24 16.59
C LYS A 193 1.64 -8.52 16.73
N ALA A 194 2.69 -9.04 16.10
CA ALA A 194 4.01 -8.42 16.09
C ALA A 194 3.97 -7.07 15.37
N TYR A 195 3.33 -7.01 14.20
CA TYR A 195 3.15 -5.77 13.43
C TYR A 195 2.42 -4.69 14.26
N PHE A 196 1.32 -5.05 14.91
CA PHE A 196 0.58 -4.14 15.78
C PHE A 196 1.42 -3.65 16.97
N ALA A 197 2.12 -4.56 17.64
CA ALA A 197 2.97 -4.22 18.78
C ALA A 197 4.11 -3.26 18.39
N ILE A 198 4.76 -3.51 17.25
CA ILE A 198 5.84 -2.66 16.73
C ILE A 198 5.29 -1.28 16.35
N ALA A 199 4.17 -1.23 15.60
CA ALA A 199 3.56 0.02 15.20
C ALA A 199 3.17 0.87 16.42
N LEU A 200 2.56 0.26 17.44
CA LEU A 200 2.18 0.93 18.67
C LEU A 200 3.41 1.42 19.47
N ALA A 201 4.44 0.60 19.59
CA ALA A 201 5.66 0.96 20.30
C ALA A 201 6.38 2.14 19.63
N VAL A 202 6.54 2.11 18.29
CA VAL A 202 7.18 3.20 17.55
C VAL A 202 6.33 4.47 17.64
N SER A 203 5.01 4.37 17.50
CA SER A 203 4.11 5.53 17.64
C SER A 203 4.19 6.14 19.03
N ALA A 204 4.25 5.32 20.09
CA ALA A 204 4.40 5.81 21.45
C ALA A 204 5.73 6.52 21.69
N VAL A 205 6.83 5.98 21.15
CA VAL A 205 8.16 6.62 21.25
C VAL A 205 8.15 7.97 20.55
N VAL A 206 7.63 8.03 19.31
CA VAL A 206 7.56 9.29 18.56
C VAL A 206 6.65 10.32 19.26
N ALA A 207 5.47 9.88 19.75
CA ALA A 207 4.58 10.77 20.47
C ALA A 207 5.21 11.33 21.76
N PHE A 208 5.96 10.49 22.49
CA PHE A 208 6.69 10.92 23.67
C PHE A 208 7.78 11.93 23.32
N ASP A 209 8.58 11.67 22.29
CA ASP A 209 9.66 12.55 21.84
C ASP A 209 9.13 13.92 21.40
N VAL A 210 8.08 13.92 20.59
CA VAL A 210 7.41 15.13 20.09
C VAL A 210 6.81 15.97 21.24
N SER A 211 6.19 15.30 22.23
CA SER A 211 5.66 15.97 23.44
C SER A 211 6.79 16.55 24.29
N ALA A 212 7.87 15.79 24.50
CA ALA A 212 9.00 16.21 25.33
C ALA A 212 9.74 17.42 24.76
N HIS A 213 9.81 17.54 23.44
CA HIS A 213 10.46 18.65 22.74
C HIS A 213 9.54 19.83 22.40
N GLY A 214 8.25 19.76 22.76
CA GLY A 214 7.27 20.84 22.55
C GLY A 214 7.08 21.24 21.10
N VAL A 215 7.25 20.28 20.16
CA VAL A 215 7.12 20.52 18.70
C VAL A 215 5.71 20.95 18.35
N PHE A 216 4.71 20.50 19.11
CA PHE A 216 3.31 20.90 18.98
C PHE A 216 2.83 21.49 20.33
N PRO A 217 2.72 22.82 20.47
CA PRO A 217 2.12 23.43 21.64
C PRO A 217 0.62 23.15 21.64
N GLY A 218 0.18 22.16 22.43
CA GLY A 218 -1.24 21.84 22.55
C GLY A 218 -1.59 20.36 22.72
N PHE A 219 -0.60 19.47 22.80
CA PHE A 219 -0.79 18.10 23.27
C PHE A 219 -0.42 17.98 24.73
#